data_d19d948e8c6402099587b6829393fcc8
#
_entry.id   d19d948e8c6402099587b6829393fcc8
#
_cell.length_a   1.000
_cell.length_b   1.000
_cell.length_c   1.000
_cell.angle_alpha   90.00
_cell.angle_beta   90.00
_cell.angle_gamma   90.00
#
_symmetry.space_group_name_H-M   'P 1'
#
loop_
_entity.id
_entity.type
_entity.pdbx_description
1 polymer ?
#
loop_
_entity_poly.entity_id
_entity_poly.type
_entity_poly.pdbx_seq_one_letter_code
_entity_poly.pdbx_strand_id
1 'polypeptide(L)'
;MSGHMNGSPIVTLTPAPTLDRTYFVSDLVSGAVNRADNVGEELAGKGINVSRGLHLAGVSAPGIIPIGNSDPSVLVRTGSAEFLMPLWVDGTLRVSTTILEKGGTTTKINETPRPLSHDDWNAVVELTEKTVREQGAKWLVIAGALPTYKDSGEFVSLQPIFDKMHELGVKTALDTSGAPLGYWGRQGAATVMKPNAEELAFLVGRNLTTIGDVISAARELNGHGVEVVLASLGADGMVAVTKDHAWSARTAPVKVINTVGAGDATLAGFLSAVVSSPIQPGEDDFGVGYNVPLGLKTAVQWGATAVTQPTSGLTSVSNLPEGFLNLNPDFNELLDEPATGKPH
;
A
#
# COMPACT_ATOMS: atom_id res chain seq x y z
N MET A 1 -3.63 -18.05 -33.89
CA MET A 1 -4.59 -17.35 -33.00
C MET A 1 -3.76 -16.40 -32.16
N SER A 2 -3.73 -15.11 -32.55
CA SER A 2 -3.03 -14.06 -31.82
C SER A 2 -3.87 -13.73 -30.59
N GLY A 3 -3.52 -14.28 -29.44
CA GLY A 3 -4.05 -13.82 -28.17
C GLY A 3 -3.67 -12.36 -27.99
N HIS A 4 -4.64 -11.47 -28.00
CA HIS A 4 -4.46 -10.13 -27.51
C HIS A 4 -3.98 -10.27 -26.06
N MET A 5 -2.73 -9.95 -25.81
CA MET A 5 -2.28 -9.68 -24.44
C MET A 5 -3.03 -8.41 -24.02
N ASN A 6 -4.15 -8.60 -23.33
CA ASN A 6 -4.80 -7.49 -22.65
C ASN A 6 -3.74 -6.94 -21.68
N GLY A 7 -3.29 -5.70 -21.89
CA GLY A 7 -2.32 -5.08 -21.01
C GLY A 7 -2.83 -5.01 -19.58
N SER A 8 -1.94 -4.83 -18.63
CA SER A 8 -2.28 -4.71 -17.22
C SER A 8 -2.70 -3.29 -16.89
N PRO A 9 -3.92 -3.05 -16.38
CA PRO A 9 -4.39 -1.69 -16.09
C PRO A 9 -3.60 -1.01 -14.97
N ILE A 10 -2.91 -1.79 -14.15
CA ILE A 10 -2.15 -1.33 -12.97
C ILE A 10 -0.75 -1.94 -13.03
N VAL A 11 0.26 -1.14 -12.68
CA VAL A 11 1.63 -1.59 -12.36
C VAL A 11 1.90 -1.21 -10.92
N THR A 12 2.60 -2.06 -10.16
CA THR A 12 3.03 -1.71 -8.81
C THR A 12 4.54 -1.61 -8.73
N LEU A 13 5.04 -0.71 -7.88
CA LEU A 13 6.45 -0.59 -7.50
C LEU A 13 6.57 -0.74 -6.00
N THR A 14 7.38 -1.69 -5.55
CA THR A 14 7.81 -1.82 -4.15
C THR A 14 9.26 -1.37 -4.05
N PRO A 15 9.54 -0.12 -3.63
CA PRO A 15 10.91 0.42 -3.68
C PRO A 15 11.90 -0.30 -2.77
N ALA A 16 11.43 -0.88 -1.66
CA ALA A 16 12.25 -1.61 -0.70
C ALA A 16 11.56 -2.92 -0.27
N PRO A 17 11.56 -3.96 -1.13
CA PRO A 17 11.00 -5.26 -0.78
C PRO A 17 11.73 -5.89 0.40
N THR A 18 11.11 -6.90 1.02
CA THR A 18 11.66 -7.65 2.15
C THR A 18 11.38 -9.14 2.01
N LEU A 19 12.23 -9.97 2.58
CA LEU A 19 11.91 -11.36 2.88
C LEU A 19 11.30 -11.41 4.28
N ASP A 20 10.01 -11.63 4.37
CA ASP A 20 9.35 -11.85 5.65
C ASP A 20 9.64 -13.29 6.08
N ARG A 21 10.34 -13.44 7.20
CA ARG A 21 10.73 -14.73 7.77
C ARG A 21 10.07 -14.91 9.13
N THR A 22 9.18 -15.89 9.24
CA THR A 22 8.45 -16.21 10.47
C THR A 22 9.01 -17.45 11.12
N TYR A 23 9.49 -17.31 12.34
CA TYR A 23 9.91 -18.40 13.19
C TYR A 23 8.78 -18.76 14.15
N PHE A 24 8.32 -19.99 14.10
CA PHE A 24 7.32 -20.53 15.04
C PHE A 24 8.07 -21.19 16.19
N VAL A 25 7.85 -20.69 17.41
CA VAL A 25 8.50 -21.20 18.62
C VAL A 25 7.45 -21.51 19.69
N SER A 26 7.80 -22.38 20.64
CA SER A 26 6.94 -22.61 21.81
C SER A 26 6.87 -21.34 22.67
N ASP A 27 8.03 -20.84 23.07
CA ASP A 27 8.21 -19.61 23.85
C ASP A 27 9.53 -18.94 23.41
N LEU A 28 9.59 -17.61 23.44
CA LEU A 28 10.82 -16.86 23.23
C LEU A 28 11.47 -16.54 24.58
N VAL A 29 12.60 -17.17 24.88
CA VAL A 29 13.35 -16.94 26.12
C VAL A 29 14.57 -16.07 25.81
N SER A 30 14.58 -14.85 26.33
CA SER A 30 15.71 -13.92 26.17
C SER A 30 16.97 -14.47 26.82
N GLY A 31 18.11 -14.40 26.10
CA GLY A 31 19.41 -14.90 26.57
C GLY A 31 19.60 -16.42 26.45
N ALA A 32 18.60 -17.18 25.99
CA ALA A 32 18.70 -18.61 25.77
C ALA A 32 18.80 -18.98 24.27
N VAL A 33 19.16 -20.24 23.99
CA VAL A 33 19.05 -20.79 22.63
C VAL A 33 17.62 -21.22 22.41
N ASN A 34 16.91 -20.46 21.58
CA ASN A 34 15.58 -20.80 21.13
C ASN A 34 15.64 -21.63 19.83
N ARG A 35 14.78 -22.65 19.72
CA ARG A 35 14.68 -23.49 18.51
C ARG A 35 13.30 -23.33 17.92
N ALA A 36 13.24 -23.04 16.60
CA ALA A 36 11.98 -22.94 15.91
C ALA A 36 11.46 -24.32 15.53
N ASP A 37 10.17 -24.55 15.74
CA ASP A 37 9.46 -25.75 15.31
C ASP A 37 9.23 -25.75 13.80
N ASN A 38 9.05 -24.55 13.22
CA ASN A 38 8.88 -24.31 11.79
C ASN A 38 9.40 -22.94 11.42
N VAL A 39 9.71 -22.74 10.12
CA VAL A 39 10.12 -21.46 9.54
C VAL A 39 9.34 -21.24 8.24
N GLY A 40 8.61 -20.13 8.16
CA GLY A 40 7.95 -19.67 6.95
C GLY A 40 8.75 -18.55 6.29
N GLU A 41 8.78 -18.51 4.97
CA GLU A 41 9.36 -17.39 4.21
C GLU A 41 8.37 -16.91 3.15
N GLU A 42 8.27 -15.59 3.00
CA GLU A 42 7.44 -14.94 2.01
C GLU A 42 8.15 -13.70 1.49
N LEU A 43 8.16 -13.50 0.17
CA LEU A 43 8.59 -12.23 -0.40
C LEU A 43 7.48 -11.21 -0.23
N ALA A 44 7.78 -10.13 0.45
CA ALA A 44 6.80 -9.17 0.94
C ALA A 44 7.21 -7.72 0.67
N GLY A 45 6.27 -6.84 0.92
CA GLY A 45 6.34 -5.39 0.73
C GLY A 45 4.97 -4.87 0.30
N LYS A 46 4.65 -3.62 0.66
CA LYS A 46 3.31 -3.08 0.43
C LYS A 46 2.85 -3.21 -1.03
N GLY A 47 3.70 -2.83 -1.99
CA GLY A 47 3.36 -2.93 -3.42
C GLY A 47 3.19 -4.37 -3.90
N ILE A 48 3.97 -5.31 -3.36
CA ILE A 48 3.81 -6.75 -3.61
C ILE A 48 2.44 -7.22 -3.10
N ASN A 49 2.05 -6.81 -1.90
CA ASN A 49 0.76 -7.17 -1.31
C ASN A 49 -0.42 -6.59 -2.12
N VAL A 50 -0.29 -5.34 -2.60
CA VAL A 50 -1.27 -4.73 -3.51
C VAL A 50 -1.38 -5.54 -4.81
N SER A 51 -0.25 -5.86 -5.45
CA SER A 51 -0.21 -6.68 -6.68
C SER A 51 -0.89 -8.05 -6.46
N ARG A 52 -0.56 -8.73 -5.37
CA ARG A 52 -1.15 -10.02 -5.00
C ARG A 52 -2.66 -9.92 -4.79
N GLY A 53 -3.13 -8.90 -4.05
CA GLY A 53 -4.56 -8.65 -3.84
C GLY A 53 -5.31 -8.42 -5.15
N LEU A 54 -4.75 -7.64 -6.06
CA LEU A 54 -5.32 -7.39 -7.39
C LEU A 54 -5.41 -8.68 -8.22
N HIS A 55 -4.36 -9.51 -8.20
CA HIS A 55 -4.35 -10.82 -8.88
C HIS A 55 -5.45 -11.75 -8.38
N LEU A 56 -5.71 -11.79 -7.06
CA LEU A 56 -6.81 -12.57 -6.49
C LEU A 56 -8.19 -12.13 -6.99
N ALA A 57 -8.33 -10.87 -7.38
CA ALA A 57 -9.54 -10.32 -8.00
C ALA A 57 -9.58 -10.46 -9.54
N GLY A 58 -8.60 -11.12 -10.13
CA GLY A 58 -8.48 -11.25 -11.59
C GLY A 58 -8.00 -9.99 -12.29
N VAL A 59 -7.47 -9.00 -11.56
CA VAL A 59 -6.87 -7.78 -12.11
C VAL A 59 -5.36 -7.98 -12.24
N SER A 60 -4.86 -7.99 -13.48
CA SER A 60 -3.41 -8.07 -13.73
C SER A 60 -2.70 -6.81 -13.22
N ALA A 61 -1.67 -6.99 -12.40
CA ALA A 61 -0.88 -5.91 -11.84
C ALA A 61 0.57 -6.36 -11.59
N PRO A 62 1.43 -6.36 -12.63
CA PRO A 62 2.84 -6.74 -12.46
C PRO A 62 3.53 -5.81 -11.46
N GLY A 63 4.32 -6.42 -10.56
CA GLY A 63 5.01 -5.72 -9.48
C GLY A 63 6.50 -5.58 -9.73
N ILE A 64 7.01 -4.35 -9.84
CA ILE A 64 8.43 -4.05 -10.00
C ILE A 64 9.07 -4.01 -8.61
N ILE A 65 10.21 -4.69 -8.47
CA ILE A 65 10.98 -4.76 -7.23
C ILE A 65 12.49 -4.67 -7.51
N PRO A 66 13.22 -3.74 -6.91
CA PRO A 66 14.68 -3.83 -6.83
C PRO A 66 15.05 -4.88 -5.77
N ILE A 67 15.73 -5.93 -6.16
CA ILE A 67 16.03 -7.07 -5.28
C ILE A 67 17.50 -7.48 -5.37
N GLY A 68 18.10 -7.76 -4.21
CA GLY A 68 19.51 -8.16 -4.15
C GLY A 68 19.79 -9.45 -4.88
N ASN A 69 20.89 -9.47 -5.65
CA ASN A 69 21.27 -10.59 -6.52
C ASN A 69 21.96 -11.76 -5.81
N SER A 70 22.17 -11.67 -4.50
CA SER A 70 22.85 -12.73 -3.73
C SER A 70 22.01 -14.02 -3.55
N ASP A 71 20.70 -13.95 -3.74
CA ASP A 71 19.80 -15.10 -3.70
C ASP A 71 18.73 -15.04 -4.82
N PRO A 72 19.11 -15.35 -6.07
CA PRO A 72 18.15 -15.33 -7.19
C PRO A 72 17.02 -16.37 -7.07
N SER A 73 17.17 -17.36 -6.21
CA SER A 73 16.15 -18.41 -6.02
C SER A 73 14.93 -17.93 -5.22
N VAL A 74 15.01 -16.78 -4.56
CA VAL A 74 13.97 -16.26 -3.65
C VAL A 74 12.61 -16.14 -4.33
N LEU A 75 12.54 -15.68 -5.57
CA LEU A 75 11.29 -15.53 -6.32
C LEU A 75 10.59 -16.88 -6.52
N VAL A 76 11.33 -17.90 -6.91
CA VAL A 76 10.79 -19.25 -7.13
C VAL A 76 10.41 -19.88 -5.78
N ARG A 77 11.30 -19.79 -4.78
CA ARG A 77 11.10 -20.37 -3.46
C ARG A 77 9.87 -19.80 -2.75
N THR A 78 9.57 -18.53 -2.96
CA THR A 78 8.42 -17.85 -2.35
C THR A 78 7.16 -17.87 -3.24
N GLY A 79 7.20 -18.53 -4.40
CA GLY A 79 6.06 -18.59 -5.33
C GLY A 79 5.67 -17.24 -5.94
N SER A 80 6.60 -16.26 -5.97
CA SER A 80 6.31 -14.88 -6.38
C SER A 80 6.72 -14.55 -7.81
N ALA A 81 7.27 -15.54 -8.55
CA ALA A 81 7.83 -15.33 -9.89
C ALA A 81 6.78 -14.98 -10.97
N GLU A 82 5.50 -15.32 -10.75
CA GLU A 82 4.47 -15.19 -11.78
C GLU A 82 4.03 -13.74 -12.03
N PHE A 83 4.08 -12.89 -11.02
CA PHE A 83 3.58 -11.52 -11.11
C PHE A 83 4.62 -10.44 -10.75
N LEU A 84 5.84 -10.83 -10.33
CA LEU A 84 6.90 -9.89 -10.00
C LEU A 84 7.93 -9.75 -11.12
N MET A 85 8.36 -8.52 -11.33
CA MET A 85 9.38 -8.11 -12.28
C MET A 85 10.62 -7.63 -11.50
N PRO A 86 11.60 -8.49 -11.27
CA PRO A 86 12.79 -8.11 -10.50
C PRO A 86 13.75 -7.24 -11.31
N LEU A 87 14.21 -6.16 -10.70
CA LEU A 87 15.45 -5.50 -11.08
C LEU A 87 16.55 -6.00 -10.13
N TRP A 88 17.47 -6.78 -10.63
CA TRP A 88 18.58 -7.30 -9.83
C TRP A 88 19.59 -6.20 -9.55
N VAL A 89 19.82 -5.92 -8.24
CA VAL A 89 20.80 -4.96 -7.76
C VAL A 89 21.84 -5.67 -6.89
N ASP A 90 23.00 -5.07 -6.72
CA ASP A 90 24.04 -5.68 -5.89
C ASP A 90 23.67 -5.72 -4.41
N GLY A 91 23.86 -6.89 -3.81
CA GLY A 91 23.68 -7.10 -2.38
C GLY A 91 22.65 -8.15 -2.02
N THR A 92 22.20 -8.08 -0.76
CA THR A 92 21.23 -9.00 -0.18
C THR A 92 19.85 -8.36 -0.11
N LEU A 93 18.80 -9.17 -0.18
CA LEU A 93 17.47 -8.77 0.22
C LEU A 93 17.43 -8.58 1.75
N ARG A 94 16.82 -7.49 2.23
CA ARG A 94 16.60 -7.30 3.66
C ARG A 94 15.59 -8.32 4.19
N VAL A 95 15.67 -8.62 5.49
CA VAL A 95 14.79 -9.57 6.15
C VAL A 95 13.96 -8.85 7.21
N SER A 96 12.67 -9.13 7.23
CA SER A 96 11.77 -8.80 8.34
C SER A 96 11.50 -10.09 9.10
N THR A 97 12.03 -10.19 10.30
CA THR A 97 11.89 -11.38 11.15
C THR A 97 10.69 -11.25 12.07
N THR A 98 9.81 -12.22 12.02
CA THR A 98 8.70 -12.39 12.97
C THR A 98 8.95 -13.63 13.79
N ILE A 99 8.90 -13.52 15.11
CA ILE A 99 8.92 -14.66 16.04
C ILE A 99 7.51 -14.77 16.60
N LEU A 100 6.86 -15.89 16.32
CA LEU A 100 5.50 -16.19 16.75
C LEU A 100 5.51 -17.30 17.78
N GLU A 101 5.08 -16.97 18.99
CA GLU A 101 4.98 -17.89 20.10
C GLU A 101 3.65 -18.65 20.09
N LYS A 102 3.64 -19.88 20.59
CA LYS A 102 2.44 -20.71 20.69
C LYS A 102 1.30 -20.05 21.49
N GLY A 103 1.65 -19.18 22.44
CA GLY A 103 0.73 -18.35 23.23
C GLY A 103 0.14 -17.16 22.46
N GLY A 104 0.55 -16.91 21.21
CA GLY A 104 0.07 -15.81 20.37
C GLY A 104 0.90 -14.53 20.46
N THR A 105 1.91 -14.48 21.34
CA THR A 105 2.84 -13.34 21.41
C THR A 105 3.65 -13.25 20.12
N THR A 106 3.79 -12.03 19.61
CA THR A 106 4.53 -11.76 18.37
C THR A 106 5.64 -10.75 18.62
N THR A 107 6.88 -11.13 18.30
CA THR A 107 8.04 -10.22 18.30
C THR A 107 8.51 -9.99 16.89
N LYS A 108 8.74 -8.73 16.51
CA LYS A 108 9.20 -8.36 15.16
C LYS A 108 10.55 -7.66 15.22
N ILE A 109 11.44 -8.03 14.30
CA ILE A 109 12.75 -7.41 14.08
C ILE A 109 12.85 -7.12 12.60
N ASN A 110 12.76 -5.84 12.23
CA ASN A 110 12.77 -5.41 10.84
C ASN A 110 14.11 -4.78 10.49
N GLU A 111 14.77 -5.28 9.47
CA GLU A 111 15.93 -4.63 8.90
C GLU A 111 15.52 -3.34 8.16
N THR A 112 16.39 -2.34 8.23
CA THR A 112 16.19 -1.10 7.45
C THR A 112 16.25 -1.38 5.94
N PRO A 113 15.58 -0.57 5.10
CA PRO A 113 15.74 -0.66 3.65
C PRO A 113 17.20 -0.61 3.21
N ARG A 114 17.57 -1.46 2.26
CA ARG A 114 18.93 -1.45 1.69
C ARG A 114 19.13 -0.19 0.85
N PRO A 115 20.21 0.57 1.06
CA PRO A 115 20.51 1.70 0.21
C PRO A 115 20.80 1.28 -1.24
N LEU A 116 20.41 2.12 -2.20
CA LEU A 116 20.65 1.94 -3.63
C LEU A 116 21.68 2.96 -4.14
N SER A 117 22.40 2.61 -5.19
CA SER A 117 23.16 3.60 -5.96
C SER A 117 22.23 4.48 -6.80
N HIS A 118 22.69 5.61 -7.28
CA HIS A 118 21.94 6.42 -8.24
C HIS A 118 21.63 5.64 -9.52
N ASP A 119 22.59 4.84 -10.00
CA ASP A 119 22.42 4.01 -11.20
C ASP A 119 21.34 2.93 -10.98
N ASP A 120 21.35 2.24 -9.83
CA ASP A 120 20.32 1.27 -9.47
C ASP A 120 18.94 1.93 -9.45
N TRP A 121 18.83 3.13 -8.84
CA TRP A 121 17.55 3.83 -8.77
C TRP A 121 17.08 4.34 -10.13
N ASN A 122 17.99 4.87 -10.95
CA ASN A 122 17.67 5.25 -12.33
C ASN A 122 17.15 4.05 -13.13
N ALA A 123 17.77 2.88 -12.98
CA ALA A 123 17.31 1.65 -13.63
C ALA A 123 15.90 1.24 -13.13
N VAL A 124 15.57 1.47 -11.85
CA VAL A 124 14.18 1.29 -11.34
C VAL A 124 13.21 2.23 -12.04
N VAL A 125 13.56 3.50 -12.17
CA VAL A 125 12.75 4.52 -12.88
C VAL A 125 12.50 4.12 -14.33
N GLU A 126 13.55 3.71 -15.04
CA GLU A 126 13.47 3.29 -16.45
C GLU A 126 12.63 2.02 -16.62
N LEU A 127 12.84 1.01 -15.77
CA LEU A 127 12.04 -0.22 -15.79
C LEU A 127 10.57 0.07 -15.50
N THR A 128 10.29 1.00 -14.58
CA THR A 128 8.92 1.41 -14.24
C THR A 128 8.24 2.07 -15.43
N GLU A 129 8.88 3.06 -16.06
CA GLU A 129 8.34 3.71 -17.25
C GLU A 129 8.11 2.71 -18.40
N LYS A 130 9.11 1.87 -18.68
CA LYS A 130 9.03 0.85 -19.73
C LYS A 130 7.83 -0.08 -19.48
N THR A 131 7.71 -0.62 -18.26
CA THR A 131 6.63 -1.55 -17.91
C THR A 131 5.26 -0.89 -18.05
N VAL A 132 5.10 0.33 -17.54
CA VAL A 132 3.84 1.09 -17.66
C VAL A 132 3.45 1.27 -19.13
N ARG A 133 4.40 1.64 -20.00
CA ARG A 133 4.16 1.80 -21.43
C ARG A 133 3.79 0.48 -22.12
N GLU A 134 4.56 -0.58 -21.88
CA GLU A 134 4.35 -1.90 -22.49
C GLU A 134 3.02 -2.52 -22.06
N GLN A 135 2.61 -2.32 -20.81
CA GLN A 135 1.34 -2.80 -20.28
C GLN A 135 0.15 -1.91 -20.66
N GLY A 136 0.38 -0.68 -21.13
CA GLY A 136 -0.68 0.31 -21.34
C GLY A 136 -1.40 0.68 -20.05
N ALA A 137 -0.68 0.63 -18.93
CA ALA A 137 -1.23 0.81 -17.61
C ALA A 137 -1.83 2.23 -17.45
N LYS A 138 -2.90 2.31 -16.67
CA LYS A 138 -3.56 3.57 -16.32
C LYS A 138 -3.20 4.03 -14.92
N TRP A 139 -2.66 3.12 -14.11
CA TRP A 139 -2.25 3.37 -12.73
C TRP A 139 -0.87 2.81 -12.44
N LEU A 140 -0.08 3.60 -11.73
CA LEU A 140 1.13 3.15 -11.05
C LEU A 140 0.93 3.27 -9.54
N VAL A 141 1.13 2.17 -8.83
CA VAL A 141 1.13 2.14 -7.36
C VAL A 141 2.58 2.14 -6.88
N ILE A 142 2.94 3.11 -6.05
CA ILE A 142 4.23 3.15 -5.36
C ILE A 142 3.94 2.91 -3.89
N ALA A 143 4.30 1.73 -3.37
CA ALA A 143 3.91 1.37 -2.01
C ALA A 143 5.05 0.69 -1.23
N GLY A 144 5.24 1.15 0.00
CA GLY A 144 6.24 0.68 0.95
C GLY A 144 7.25 1.75 1.36
N ALA A 145 8.22 1.35 2.18
CA ALA A 145 9.32 2.21 2.58
C ALA A 145 10.19 2.60 1.38
N LEU A 146 10.74 3.79 1.41
CA LEU A 146 11.72 4.22 0.42
C LEU A 146 13.14 3.86 0.89
N PRO A 147 13.99 3.34 0.00
CA PRO A 147 15.41 3.20 0.29
C PRO A 147 16.09 4.58 0.30
N THR A 148 17.31 4.60 0.79
CA THR A 148 18.19 5.79 0.70
C THR A 148 19.25 5.59 -0.37
N TYR A 149 19.89 6.66 -0.81
CA TYR A 149 21.09 6.59 -1.63
C TYR A 149 22.29 6.15 -0.79
N LYS A 150 23.18 5.33 -1.39
CA LYS A 150 24.38 4.80 -0.71
C LYS A 150 25.38 5.87 -0.28
N ASP A 151 25.46 6.96 -1.04
CA ASP A 151 26.45 8.02 -0.87
C ASP A 151 25.98 9.14 0.08
N SER A 152 24.72 9.55 -0.04
CA SER A 152 24.18 10.68 0.73
C SER A 152 23.38 10.27 1.96
N GLY A 153 22.81 9.06 1.98
CA GLY A 153 21.85 8.63 2.99
C GLY A 153 20.48 9.30 2.87
N GLU A 154 20.28 10.16 1.87
CA GLU A 154 18.98 10.78 1.58
C GLU A 154 18.05 9.76 0.93
N PHE A 155 16.72 9.91 1.16
CA PHE A 155 15.74 9.06 0.49
C PHE A 155 15.80 9.24 -1.03
N VAL A 156 15.61 8.15 -1.77
CA VAL A 156 15.51 8.22 -3.23
C VAL A 156 14.37 9.16 -3.66
N SER A 157 14.60 9.89 -4.74
CA SER A 157 13.60 10.80 -5.27
C SER A 157 12.56 10.06 -6.12
N LEU A 158 11.28 10.27 -5.83
CA LEU A 158 10.17 9.79 -6.67
C LEU A 158 9.84 10.77 -7.80
N GLN A 159 10.41 11.99 -7.81
CA GLN A 159 10.08 13.02 -8.80
C GLN A 159 10.22 12.53 -10.24
N PRO A 160 11.32 11.84 -10.63
CA PRO A 160 11.44 11.34 -12.01
C PRO A 160 10.33 10.37 -12.40
N ILE A 161 9.81 9.59 -11.45
CA ILE A 161 8.69 8.67 -11.69
C ILE A 161 7.40 9.47 -11.88
N PHE A 162 7.12 10.44 -11.00
CA PHE A 162 5.91 11.27 -11.12
C PHE A 162 5.88 12.06 -12.41
N ASP A 163 7.01 12.66 -12.82
CA ASP A 163 7.13 13.42 -14.07
C ASP A 163 6.79 12.53 -15.28
N LYS A 164 7.38 11.33 -15.35
CA LYS A 164 7.12 10.36 -16.41
C LYS A 164 5.67 9.89 -16.44
N MET A 165 5.07 9.63 -15.27
CA MET A 165 3.65 9.24 -15.19
C MET A 165 2.73 10.36 -15.63
N HIS A 166 3.04 11.59 -15.25
CA HIS A 166 2.31 12.78 -15.72
C HIS A 166 2.36 12.93 -17.23
N GLU A 167 3.55 12.82 -17.85
CA GLU A 167 3.74 12.87 -19.31
C GLU A 167 2.94 11.76 -20.04
N LEU A 168 2.78 10.60 -19.39
CA LEU A 168 2.04 9.47 -19.93
C LEU A 168 0.52 9.54 -19.68
N GLY A 169 0.06 10.50 -18.88
CA GLY A 169 -1.34 10.56 -18.42
C GLY A 169 -1.72 9.37 -17.51
N VAL A 170 -0.74 8.82 -16.80
CA VAL A 170 -0.92 7.68 -15.87
C VAL A 170 -1.11 8.21 -14.46
N LYS A 171 -2.19 7.78 -13.82
CA LYS A 171 -2.50 8.14 -12.43
C LYS A 171 -1.57 7.39 -11.46
N THR A 172 -1.25 8.04 -10.33
CA THR A 172 -0.34 7.46 -9.34
C THR A 172 -1.01 7.32 -7.98
N ALA A 173 -0.78 6.18 -7.32
CA ALA A 173 -1.19 5.96 -5.94
C ALA A 173 0.06 5.76 -5.07
N LEU A 174 0.18 6.55 -3.99
CA LEU A 174 1.31 6.51 -3.06
C LEU A 174 0.88 6.04 -1.68
N ASP A 175 1.50 4.97 -1.19
CA ASP A 175 1.39 4.47 0.18
C ASP A 175 2.78 4.26 0.78
N THR A 176 3.31 5.28 1.41
CA THR A 176 4.59 5.25 2.12
C THR A 176 4.42 5.74 3.55
N SER A 177 5.49 5.82 4.34
CA SER A 177 5.42 6.22 5.75
C SER A 177 6.56 7.15 6.14
N GLY A 178 6.46 7.75 7.32
CA GLY A 178 7.50 8.59 7.92
C GLY A 178 7.82 9.85 7.12
N ALA A 179 9.09 10.24 7.10
CA ALA A 179 9.54 11.46 6.44
C ALA A 179 9.20 11.51 4.93
N PRO A 180 9.32 10.42 4.14
CA PRO A 180 8.89 10.41 2.76
C PRO A 180 7.40 10.72 2.57
N LEU A 181 6.51 10.18 3.42
CA LEU A 181 5.09 10.51 3.35
C LEU A 181 4.86 12.01 3.53
N GLY A 182 5.51 12.62 4.53
CA GLY A 182 5.43 14.04 4.79
C GLY A 182 5.95 14.91 3.65
N TYR A 183 7.07 14.50 3.07
CA TYR A 183 7.65 15.23 1.93
C TYR A 183 6.73 15.18 0.70
N TRP A 184 6.35 13.97 0.26
CA TRP A 184 5.56 13.80 -0.96
C TRP A 184 4.12 14.28 -0.81
N GLY A 185 3.55 14.24 0.41
CA GLY A 185 2.25 14.84 0.71
C GLY A 185 2.23 16.35 0.46
N ARG A 186 3.30 17.05 0.85
CA ARG A 186 3.45 18.48 0.59
C ARG A 186 3.80 18.84 -0.85
N GLN A 187 4.41 17.93 -1.60
CA GLN A 187 4.65 18.13 -3.03
C GLN A 187 3.39 17.95 -3.88
N GLY A 188 2.38 17.22 -3.38
CA GLY A 188 1.12 17.00 -4.10
C GLY A 188 1.28 16.25 -5.44
N ALA A 189 2.35 15.49 -5.59
CA ALA A 189 2.71 14.87 -6.87
C ALA A 189 1.91 13.58 -7.19
N ALA A 190 1.32 12.95 -6.17
CA ALA A 190 0.54 11.72 -6.35
C ALA A 190 -0.94 12.04 -6.58
N THR A 191 -1.60 11.28 -7.48
CA THR A 191 -3.05 11.37 -7.69
C THR A 191 -3.80 10.91 -6.43
N VAL A 192 -3.41 9.77 -5.86
CA VAL A 192 -4.00 9.21 -4.64
C VAL A 192 -2.92 9.04 -3.58
N MET A 193 -3.20 9.46 -2.35
CA MET A 193 -2.38 9.14 -1.17
C MET A 193 -3.21 8.40 -0.13
N LYS A 194 -2.59 7.37 0.50
CA LYS A 194 -3.29 6.57 1.49
C LYS A 194 -2.58 6.59 2.85
N PRO A 195 -2.70 7.64 3.66
CA PRO A 195 -2.26 7.63 5.06
C PRO A 195 -3.24 6.84 5.95
N ASN A 196 -2.75 6.36 7.09
CA ASN A 196 -3.63 6.03 8.22
C ASN A 196 -3.87 7.28 9.09
N ALA A 197 -4.74 7.16 10.12
CA ALA A 197 -5.09 8.30 10.99
C ALA A 197 -3.86 8.89 11.69
N GLU A 198 -2.96 8.06 12.22
CA GLU A 198 -1.74 8.51 12.92
C GLU A 198 -0.76 9.21 11.96
N GLU A 199 -0.55 8.62 10.77
CA GLU A 199 0.26 9.22 9.73
C GLU A 199 -0.30 10.59 9.30
N LEU A 200 -1.61 10.69 9.15
CA LEU A 200 -2.28 11.94 8.77
C LEU A 200 -2.19 12.98 9.90
N ALA A 201 -2.43 12.59 11.16
CA ALA A 201 -2.27 13.47 12.33
C ALA A 201 -0.84 14.00 12.44
N PHE A 202 0.16 13.14 12.24
CA PHE A 202 1.58 13.53 12.21
C PHE A 202 1.87 14.54 11.09
N LEU A 203 1.33 14.31 9.88
CA LEU A 203 1.52 15.20 8.72
C LEU A 203 1.04 16.62 8.99
N VAL A 204 -0.12 16.76 9.64
CA VAL A 204 -0.72 18.07 9.92
C VAL A 204 -0.35 18.63 11.30
N GLY A 205 0.38 17.86 12.11
CA GLY A 205 0.90 18.30 13.43
C GLY A 205 -0.17 18.53 14.48
N ARG A 206 -1.35 17.90 14.37
CA ARG A 206 -2.45 18.01 15.33
C ARG A 206 -3.18 16.69 15.53
N ASN A 207 -3.87 16.57 16.67
CA ASN A 207 -4.72 15.43 16.96
C ASN A 207 -5.94 15.41 16.03
N LEU A 208 -6.38 14.20 15.68
CA LEU A 208 -7.61 13.96 14.94
C LEU A 208 -8.54 13.15 15.85
N THR A 209 -9.68 13.73 16.20
CA THR A 209 -10.62 13.18 17.18
C THR A 209 -11.98 12.91 16.58
N THR A 210 -12.29 13.55 15.47
CA THR A 210 -13.54 13.41 14.73
C THR A 210 -13.31 13.11 13.25
N ILE A 211 -14.34 12.61 12.60
CA ILE A 211 -14.36 12.48 11.13
C ILE A 211 -14.09 13.83 10.45
N GLY A 212 -14.61 14.93 11.01
CA GLY A 212 -14.37 16.28 10.53
C GLY A 212 -12.90 16.69 10.61
N ASP A 213 -12.19 16.31 11.69
CA ASP A 213 -10.73 16.56 11.81
C ASP A 213 -9.96 15.81 10.71
N VAL A 214 -10.33 14.55 10.45
CA VAL A 214 -9.70 13.73 9.38
C VAL A 214 -9.94 14.37 8.01
N ILE A 215 -11.18 14.76 7.71
CA ILE A 215 -11.52 15.44 6.44
C ILE A 215 -10.76 16.74 6.29
N SER A 216 -10.68 17.55 7.36
CA SER A 216 -9.91 18.79 7.35
C SER A 216 -8.43 18.58 7.09
N ALA A 217 -7.83 17.57 7.74
CA ALA A 217 -6.44 17.21 7.55
C ALA A 217 -6.17 16.69 6.12
N ALA A 218 -7.05 15.85 5.59
CA ALA A 218 -6.97 15.36 4.22
C ALA A 218 -7.07 16.50 3.18
N ARG A 219 -7.92 17.51 3.42
CA ARG A 219 -8.04 18.68 2.55
C ARG A 219 -6.78 19.54 2.51
N GLU A 220 -5.94 19.51 3.54
CA GLU A 220 -4.63 20.17 3.47
C GLU A 220 -3.73 19.51 2.41
N LEU A 221 -3.75 18.18 2.32
CA LEU A 221 -3.03 17.44 1.25
C LEU A 221 -3.65 17.70 -0.13
N ASN A 222 -4.98 17.77 -0.22
CA ASN A 222 -5.64 18.18 -1.48
C ASN A 222 -5.23 19.62 -1.89
N GLY A 223 -5.06 20.52 -0.93
CA GLY A 223 -4.57 21.88 -1.17
C GLY A 223 -3.14 21.93 -1.74
N HIS A 224 -2.34 20.89 -1.51
CA HIS A 224 -1.02 20.73 -2.10
C HIS A 224 -1.04 20.08 -3.49
N GLY A 225 -2.14 19.49 -3.94
CA GLY A 225 -2.27 18.90 -5.27
C GLY A 225 -2.68 17.41 -5.30
N VAL A 226 -2.74 16.72 -4.16
CA VAL A 226 -3.25 15.34 -4.10
C VAL A 226 -4.74 15.35 -4.49
N GLU A 227 -5.13 14.60 -5.52
CA GLU A 227 -6.54 14.59 -5.97
C GLU A 227 -7.45 13.89 -4.97
N VAL A 228 -7.03 12.72 -4.46
CA VAL A 228 -7.80 11.93 -3.48
C VAL A 228 -6.91 11.49 -2.32
N VAL A 229 -7.36 11.77 -1.11
CA VAL A 229 -6.75 11.23 0.12
C VAL A 229 -7.65 10.11 0.65
N LEU A 230 -7.10 8.91 0.81
CA LEU A 230 -7.75 7.75 1.39
C LEU A 230 -7.24 7.55 2.83
N ALA A 231 -7.90 8.09 3.82
CA ALA A 231 -7.49 7.95 5.22
C ALA A 231 -8.10 6.70 5.84
N SER A 232 -7.27 5.74 6.28
CA SER A 232 -7.73 4.56 7.02
C SER A 232 -7.78 4.84 8.52
N LEU A 233 -8.87 4.42 9.19
CA LEU A 233 -9.24 4.79 10.55
C LEU A 233 -9.42 3.57 11.46
N GLY A 234 -8.76 2.45 11.16
CA GLY A 234 -8.90 1.23 11.96
C GLY A 234 -10.34 0.71 11.96
N ALA A 235 -10.93 0.58 13.15
CA ALA A 235 -12.31 0.10 13.33
C ALA A 235 -13.37 1.06 12.77
N ASP A 236 -13.07 2.38 12.71
CA ASP A 236 -13.95 3.41 12.13
C ASP A 236 -14.04 3.35 10.59
N GLY A 237 -13.28 2.45 9.96
CA GLY A 237 -13.29 2.27 8.51
C GLY A 237 -12.36 3.20 7.77
N MET A 238 -12.86 3.94 6.79
CA MET A 238 -12.06 4.83 5.95
C MET A 238 -12.84 6.08 5.53
N VAL A 239 -12.08 7.16 5.27
CA VAL A 239 -12.59 8.37 4.63
C VAL A 239 -11.85 8.59 3.31
N ALA A 240 -12.57 8.93 2.24
CA ALA A 240 -12.00 9.41 0.99
C ALA A 240 -12.34 10.90 0.85
N VAL A 241 -11.34 11.71 0.51
CA VAL A 241 -11.51 13.16 0.43
C VAL A 241 -10.90 13.68 -0.86
N THR A 242 -11.69 14.43 -1.62
CA THR A 242 -11.24 15.27 -2.73
C THR A 242 -11.33 16.75 -2.30
N LYS A 243 -10.94 17.66 -3.18
CA LYS A 243 -11.09 19.10 -2.94
C LYS A 243 -12.53 19.46 -2.55
N ASP A 244 -13.52 18.91 -3.24
CA ASP A 244 -14.92 19.33 -3.16
C ASP A 244 -15.81 18.32 -2.42
N HIS A 245 -15.42 17.06 -2.33
CA HIS A 245 -16.24 15.99 -1.75
C HIS A 245 -15.50 15.23 -0.63
N ALA A 246 -16.30 14.62 0.24
CA ALA A 246 -15.80 13.67 1.24
C ALA A 246 -16.82 12.55 1.43
N TRP A 247 -16.34 11.34 1.60
CA TRP A 247 -17.15 10.14 1.84
C TRP A 247 -16.53 9.33 2.97
N SER A 248 -17.36 8.64 3.74
CA SER A 248 -16.88 7.62 4.67
C SER A 248 -17.46 6.26 4.33
N ALA A 249 -16.71 5.21 4.64
CA ALA A 249 -17.21 3.85 4.52
C ALA A 249 -16.68 2.98 5.66
N ARG A 250 -17.49 2.02 6.08
CA ARG A 250 -17.14 1.01 7.08
C ARG A 250 -17.79 -0.32 6.75
N THR A 251 -17.39 -1.37 7.41
CA THR A 251 -18.07 -2.68 7.35
C THR A 251 -18.75 -2.97 8.67
N ALA A 252 -19.58 -4.01 8.70
CA ALA A 252 -19.98 -4.62 9.96
C ALA A 252 -18.71 -5.08 10.73
N PRO A 253 -18.72 -5.06 12.07
CA PRO A 253 -17.58 -5.49 12.88
C PRO A 253 -17.12 -6.91 12.51
N VAL A 254 -15.82 -7.09 12.38
CA VAL A 254 -15.20 -8.39 12.08
C VAL A 254 -14.27 -8.81 13.22
N LYS A 255 -14.03 -10.12 13.35
CA LYS A 255 -13.04 -10.60 14.32
C LYS A 255 -11.64 -10.36 13.77
N VAL A 256 -10.91 -9.42 14.37
CA VAL A 256 -9.53 -9.13 14.02
C VAL A 256 -8.61 -10.26 14.51
N ILE A 257 -7.80 -10.81 13.59
CA ILE A 257 -6.76 -11.81 13.87
C ILE A 257 -5.39 -11.18 13.66
N ASN A 258 -5.20 -10.47 12.52
CA ASN A 258 -3.93 -9.84 12.18
C ASN A 258 -4.19 -8.55 11.37
N THR A 259 -3.58 -7.45 11.75
CA THR A 259 -3.75 -6.16 11.07
C THR A 259 -2.71 -5.90 9.96
N VAL A 260 -1.68 -6.74 9.84
CA VAL A 260 -0.62 -6.58 8.84
C VAL A 260 -1.19 -6.79 7.44
N GLY A 261 -0.90 -5.85 6.53
CA GLY A 261 -1.36 -5.92 5.15
C GLY A 261 -2.79 -5.43 4.91
N ALA A 262 -3.54 -5.05 5.97
CA ALA A 262 -4.88 -4.48 5.82
C ALA A 262 -4.87 -3.20 4.98
N GLY A 263 -3.91 -2.31 5.22
CA GLY A 263 -3.74 -1.09 4.43
C GLY A 263 -3.44 -1.36 2.95
N ASP A 264 -2.67 -2.41 2.66
CA ASP A 264 -2.36 -2.82 1.29
C ASP A 264 -3.60 -3.41 0.62
N ALA A 265 -4.38 -4.19 1.37
CA ALA A 265 -5.66 -4.73 0.91
C ALA A 265 -6.69 -3.63 0.62
N THR A 266 -6.77 -2.57 1.45
CA THR A 266 -7.65 -1.43 1.17
C THR A 266 -7.26 -0.72 -0.12
N LEU A 267 -5.97 -0.50 -0.37
CA LEU A 267 -5.52 0.14 -1.60
C LEU A 267 -5.78 -0.73 -2.83
N ALA A 268 -5.53 -2.04 -2.72
CA ALA A 268 -5.83 -2.99 -3.79
C ALA A 268 -7.34 -3.04 -4.10
N GLY A 269 -8.20 -3.05 -3.08
CA GLY A 269 -9.66 -3.03 -3.22
C GLY A 269 -10.15 -1.75 -3.88
N PHE A 270 -9.64 -0.59 -3.46
CA PHE A 270 -9.94 0.70 -4.09
C PHE A 270 -9.63 0.66 -5.59
N LEU A 271 -8.40 0.30 -5.93
CA LEU A 271 -7.94 0.27 -7.32
C LEU A 271 -8.65 -0.78 -8.16
N SER A 272 -8.94 -1.97 -7.59
CA SER A 272 -9.71 -3.02 -8.27
C SER A 272 -11.09 -2.50 -8.71
N ALA A 273 -11.81 -1.81 -7.83
CA ALA A 273 -13.11 -1.24 -8.14
C ALA A 273 -13.01 -0.14 -9.21
N VAL A 274 -12.05 0.75 -9.06
CA VAL A 274 -11.84 1.90 -9.97
C VAL A 274 -11.53 1.45 -11.41
N VAL A 275 -10.70 0.41 -11.58
CA VAL A 275 -10.35 -0.05 -12.94
C VAL A 275 -11.39 -0.99 -13.54
N SER A 276 -12.14 -1.72 -12.69
CA SER A 276 -13.15 -2.68 -13.16
C SER A 276 -14.51 -2.03 -13.45
N SER A 277 -14.75 -0.84 -12.93
CA SER A 277 -16.02 -0.12 -13.07
C SER A 277 -15.76 1.32 -13.51
N PRO A 278 -15.36 1.53 -14.77
CA PRO A 278 -15.15 2.87 -15.29
C PRO A 278 -16.47 3.64 -15.30
N ILE A 279 -16.38 4.95 -15.04
CA ILE A 279 -17.52 5.86 -15.09
C ILE A 279 -18.14 5.86 -16.49
N GLN A 280 -19.47 5.73 -16.53
CA GLN A 280 -20.22 5.77 -17.78
C GLN A 280 -20.55 7.23 -18.17
N PRO A 281 -20.75 7.52 -19.46
CA PRO A 281 -21.18 8.84 -19.89
C PRO A 281 -22.47 9.28 -19.16
N GLY A 282 -22.42 10.42 -18.48
CA GLY A 282 -23.52 10.98 -17.70
C GLY A 282 -23.54 10.60 -16.20
N GLU A 283 -22.64 9.74 -15.76
CA GLU A 283 -22.42 9.53 -14.32
C GLU A 283 -21.50 10.63 -13.75
N ASP A 284 -21.67 10.90 -12.45
CA ASP A 284 -20.80 11.85 -11.73
C ASP A 284 -19.39 11.26 -11.56
N ASP A 285 -18.39 11.96 -12.07
CA ASP A 285 -16.99 11.59 -11.96
C ASP A 285 -16.27 12.27 -10.76
N PHE A 286 -17.03 13.03 -9.99
CA PHE A 286 -16.57 13.76 -8.81
C PHE A 286 -15.34 14.65 -9.06
N GLY A 287 -15.13 15.05 -10.32
CA GLY A 287 -14.02 15.88 -10.76
C GLY A 287 -12.68 15.15 -10.86
N VAL A 288 -12.63 13.83 -10.72
CA VAL A 288 -11.38 13.02 -10.74
C VAL A 288 -11.37 11.95 -11.84
N GLY A 289 -12.50 11.71 -12.51
CA GLY A 289 -12.61 10.80 -13.64
C GLY A 289 -12.65 9.31 -13.26
N TYR A 290 -12.99 8.97 -12.01
CA TYR A 290 -13.20 7.60 -11.55
C TYR A 290 -14.10 7.56 -10.30
N ASN A 291 -14.74 6.40 -10.06
CA ASN A 291 -15.74 6.23 -9.01
C ASN A 291 -15.09 6.05 -7.61
N VAL A 292 -14.80 7.17 -6.95
CA VAL A 292 -14.21 7.19 -5.60
C VAL A 292 -15.12 6.51 -4.56
N PRO A 293 -16.44 6.79 -4.50
CA PRO A 293 -17.36 6.11 -3.57
C PRO A 293 -17.33 4.58 -3.67
N LEU A 294 -17.40 4.05 -4.89
CA LEU A 294 -17.32 2.60 -5.12
C LEU A 294 -15.96 2.03 -4.70
N GLY A 295 -14.87 2.73 -5.08
CA GLY A 295 -13.51 2.40 -4.65
C GLY A 295 -13.39 2.33 -3.13
N LEU A 296 -13.91 3.35 -2.42
CA LEU A 296 -13.87 3.42 -0.96
C LEU A 296 -14.64 2.28 -0.30
N LYS A 297 -15.85 1.97 -0.80
CA LYS A 297 -16.65 0.85 -0.30
C LYS A 297 -15.91 -0.48 -0.46
N THR A 298 -15.31 -0.71 -1.61
CA THR A 298 -14.54 -1.95 -1.87
C THR A 298 -13.27 -2.00 -1.01
N ALA A 299 -12.61 -0.85 -0.80
CA ALA A 299 -11.44 -0.75 0.05
C ALA A 299 -11.72 -1.25 1.47
N VAL A 300 -12.78 -0.76 2.13
CA VAL A 300 -13.11 -1.18 3.50
C VAL A 300 -13.48 -2.67 3.57
N GLN A 301 -14.14 -3.20 2.57
CA GLN A 301 -14.49 -4.62 2.50
C GLN A 301 -13.24 -5.51 2.42
N TRP A 302 -12.26 -5.14 1.61
CA TRP A 302 -11.01 -5.88 1.47
C TRP A 302 -10.14 -5.74 2.71
N GLY A 303 -10.04 -4.54 3.29
CA GLY A 303 -9.32 -4.31 4.54
C GLY A 303 -9.90 -5.13 5.69
N ALA A 304 -11.23 -5.12 5.85
CA ALA A 304 -11.91 -5.93 6.86
C ALA A 304 -11.74 -7.43 6.63
N THR A 305 -11.69 -7.88 5.38
CA THR A 305 -11.39 -9.30 5.06
C THR A 305 -9.95 -9.64 5.43
N ALA A 306 -8.99 -8.78 5.12
CA ALA A 306 -7.58 -9.01 5.41
C ALA A 306 -7.31 -9.19 6.92
N VAL A 307 -7.94 -8.38 7.78
CA VAL A 307 -7.72 -8.48 9.24
C VAL A 307 -8.28 -9.75 9.85
N THR A 308 -9.16 -10.49 9.17
CA THR A 308 -9.67 -11.78 9.65
C THR A 308 -8.73 -12.97 9.37
N GLN A 309 -7.60 -12.73 8.71
CA GLN A 309 -6.68 -13.77 8.26
C GLN A 309 -5.42 -13.84 9.12
N PRO A 310 -4.81 -15.02 9.30
CA PRO A 310 -3.62 -15.16 10.13
C PRO A 310 -2.34 -14.68 9.43
N THR A 311 -2.34 -14.55 8.11
CA THR A 311 -1.21 -14.12 7.29
C THR A 311 -1.29 -12.65 6.92
N SER A 312 -0.17 -12.04 6.51
CA SER A 312 -0.16 -10.69 5.98
C SER A 312 -0.76 -10.68 4.56
N GLY A 313 -1.91 -10.05 4.42
CA GLY A 313 -2.58 -9.88 3.13
C GLY A 313 -3.75 -10.80 2.89
N LEU A 314 -4.40 -10.58 1.72
CA LEU A 314 -5.57 -11.34 1.30
C LEU A 314 -5.18 -12.71 0.75
N THR A 315 -5.97 -13.72 1.08
CA THR A 315 -5.91 -15.04 0.44
C THR A 315 -7.12 -15.29 -0.46
N SER A 316 -8.19 -14.50 -0.30
CA SER A 316 -9.39 -14.54 -1.13
C SER A 316 -10.14 -13.22 -1.05
N VAL A 317 -10.83 -12.87 -2.12
CA VAL A 317 -11.78 -11.73 -2.20
C VAL A 317 -13.22 -12.21 -2.36
N SER A 318 -13.49 -13.49 -2.11
CA SER A 318 -14.85 -14.04 -2.02
C SER A 318 -15.42 -13.83 -0.61
N ASN A 319 -16.75 -13.73 -0.50
CA ASN A 319 -17.48 -13.57 0.77
C ASN A 319 -17.04 -12.31 1.56
N LEU A 320 -16.94 -11.18 0.87
CA LEU A 320 -16.63 -9.91 1.49
C LEU A 320 -17.73 -9.50 2.49
N PRO A 321 -17.36 -8.86 3.63
CA PRO A 321 -18.35 -8.31 4.54
C PRO A 321 -19.16 -7.21 3.86
N GLU A 322 -20.39 -7.00 4.34
CA GLU A 322 -21.21 -5.89 3.85
C GLU A 322 -20.52 -4.55 4.13
N GLY A 323 -20.40 -3.72 3.08
CA GLY A 323 -19.82 -2.38 3.17
C GLY A 323 -20.93 -1.32 3.18
N PHE A 324 -20.84 -0.41 4.14
CA PHE A 324 -21.73 0.74 4.30
C PHE A 324 -20.99 2.00 3.85
N LEU A 325 -21.55 2.67 2.85
CA LEU A 325 -21.05 3.92 2.30
C LEU A 325 -21.90 5.08 2.79
N ASN A 326 -21.30 6.12 3.30
CA ASN A 326 -21.94 7.37 3.65
C ASN A 326 -21.42 8.48 2.72
N LEU A 327 -22.33 9.05 1.92
CA LEU A 327 -22.01 10.12 0.97
C LEU A 327 -21.91 11.49 1.62
N ASN A 328 -22.41 11.63 2.86
CA ASN A 328 -22.39 12.89 3.62
C ASN A 328 -21.98 12.57 5.07
N PRO A 329 -20.67 12.33 5.34
CA PRO A 329 -20.20 11.98 6.68
C PRO A 329 -20.59 13.03 7.72
N ASP A 330 -20.93 12.59 8.93
CA ASP A 330 -21.10 13.49 10.07
C ASP A 330 -19.73 13.98 10.56
N PHE A 331 -19.45 15.25 10.40
CA PHE A 331 -18.19 15.85 10.81
C PHE A 331 -17.95 15.82 12.33
N ASN A 332 -19.00 15.66 13.14
CA ASN A 332 -18.92 15.59 14.58
C ASN A 332 -18.81 14.14 15.10
N GLU A 333 -18.90 13.13 14.22
CA GLU A 333 -18.74 11.74 14.60
C GLU A 333 -17.33 11.55 15.20
N LEU A 334 -17.30 11.05 16.45
CA LEU A 334 -16.04 10.80 17.16
C LEU A 334 -15.37 9.54 16.62
N LEU A 335 -14.05 9.55 16.55
CA LEU A 335 -13.27 8.35 16.27
C LEU A 335 -13.20 7.47 17.52
N ASP A 336 -13.37 6.16 17.35
CA ASP A 336 -13.17 5.17 18.41
C ASP A 336 -11.70 5.16 18.88
N GLU A 337 -10.77 5.38 17.95
CA GLU A 337 -9.33 5.47 18.20
C GLU A 337 -8.79 6.83 17.71
N PRO A 338 -8.85 7.90 18.55
CA PRO A 338 -8.32 9.21 18.18
C PRO A 338 -6.82 9.16 17.89
N ALA A 339 -6.40 9.78 16.79
CA ALA A 339 -5.01 9.82 16.37
C ALA A 339 -4.27 11.02 16.96
N THR A 340 -3.01 10.83 17.35
CA THR A 340 -2.17 11.87 17.94
C THR A 340 -1.14 12.43 16.95
N GLY A 341 -1.01 13.75 16.88
CA GLY A 341 -0.01 14.41 16.03
C GLY A 341 1.43 14.34 16.56
N LYS A 342 1.73 13.42 17.48
CA LYS A 342 3.08 13.27 18.06
C LYS A 342 3.88 12.22 17.27
N PRO A 343 5.19 12.43 17.05
CA PRO A 343 6.04 11.40 16.50
C PRO A 343 6.11 10.20 17.47
N HIS A 344 6.01 9.01 16.93
CA HIS A 344 6.27 7.75 17.64
C HIS A 344 7.75 7.45 17.76
#